data_ec5dc2deab12744db2f5a03244eae311
#
_entry.id   ec5dc2deab12744db2f5a03244eae311
#
_cell.length_a   1.000
_cell.length_b   1.000
_cell.length_c   1.000
_cell.angle_alpha   90.00
_cell.angle_beta   90.00
_cell.angle_gamma   90.00
#
_symmetry.space_group_name_H-M   'P 1'
#
loop_
_entity.id
_entity.type
_entity.pdbx_description
1 polymer ?
#
loop_
_entity_poly.entity_id
_entity_poly.type
_entity_poly.pdbx_seq_one_letter_code
_entity_poly.pdbx_strand_id
1 'polypeptide(L)'
;VINSTACQSKEEKYHIKTKDAAYYDMSYNVYENGLLYTVPNASGTQACFLDYETMNGVPLCNKPNCTHSDSSCVSNLCAGSFMVPVIYHDYVYWFASNYEIVDSQDGKSQTADMHTKCMRARLDTGLTETFAEIDGVYMQNQIDLAIVNDTMYIIGSKEIYQDETDGTWGGFSRSGEQYLYSINLDSAEVQNYGLINDAPTAKYNWSYGASLWSEVKMEGIYHDKLYLYYRYVKDPQIIIDYLNTDWVENGSPRNDIPWIIENKCLDLKTGEITVSDLPYAWCIGENHYIYEENEKFFILDEDGEKTAVENMYDNETYDFTFVNNKLWKGSINQGFDVKTDEEFSISDKYADKDAMIMDFVDNQYVVRYVENNEVKFDRVSEQDFI
;
A
#
# COMPACT_ATOMS: atom_id res chain seq x y z
N VAL A 1 6.83 31.20 39.18
CA VAL A 1 6.40 29.91 39.76
C VAL A 1 5.57 29.27 38.69
N ILE A 2 6.18 28.45 37.88
CA ILE A 2 5.48 27.65 36.86
C ILE A 2 5.01 26.39 37.57
N ASN A 3 3.72 26.29 37.82
CA ASN A 3 3.11 25.07 38.27
C ASN A 3 3.18 24.05 37.11
N SER A 4 4.17 23.19 37.13
CA SER A 4 4.14 21.93 36.39
C SER A 4 3.15 21.01 37.12
N THR A 5 1.89 21.08 36.78
CA THR A 5 0.97 19.99 37.02
C THR A 5 1.44 18.88 36.10
N ALA A 6 2.26 17.99 36.68
CA ALA A 6 2.50 16.69 36.07
C ALA A 6 1.14 16.01 35.89
N CYS A 7 0.66 15.98 34.68
CA CYS A 7 -0.44 15.15 34.30
C CYS A 7 0.03 13.70 34.49
N GLN A 8 -0.22 13.12 35.63
CA GLN A 8 -0.30 11.69 35.79
C GLN A 8 -1.61 11.25 35.14
N SER A 9 -1.69 11.32 33.81
CA SER A 9 -2.63 10.49 33.10
C SER A 9 -2.19 9.05 33.35
N LYS A 10 -3.03 8.23 33.96
CA LYS A 10 -2.98 6.80 33.74
C LYS A 10 -2.82 6.67 32.23
N GLU A 11 -1.67 6.15 31.80
CA GLU A 11 -1.48 5.75 30.40
C GLU A 11 -2.57 4.72 30.10
N GLU A 12 -3.65 5.16 29.52
CA GLU A 12 -4.61 4.26 28.89
C GLU A 12 -3.88 3.67 27.71
N LYS A 13 -3.46 2.42 27.87
CA LYS A 13 -2.92 1.64 26.77
C LYS A 13 -4.06 1.50 25.75
N TYR A 14 -3.90 2.09 24.58
CA TYR A 14 -4.83 1.84 23.50
C TYR A 14 -4.74 0.35 23.11
N HIS A 15 -5.88 -0.24 22.95
CA HIS A 15 -6.02 -1.64 22.54
C HIS A 15 -6.51 -1.66 21.11
N ILE A 16 -5.60 -2.01 20.19
CA ILE A 16 -5.90 -2.03 18.76
C ILE A 16 -6.52 -3.38 18.42
N LYS A 17 -7.69 -3.35 17.81
CA LYS A 17 -8.39 -4.54 17.35
C LYS A 17 -8.07 -4.77 15.88
N THR A 18 -7.39 -5.85 15.59
CA THR A 18 -7.02 -6.27 14.26
C THR A 18 -8.11 -7.09 13.59
N LYS A 19 -8.23 -6.99 12.27
CA LYS A 19 -9.13 -7.81 11.46
C LYS A 19 -8.47 -9.15 11.11
N ASP A 20 -9.25 -10.22 11.00
CA ASP A 20 -8.73 -11.55 10.61
C ASP A 20 -8.27 -11.59 9.16
N ALA A 21 -8.84 -10.75 8.30
CA ALA A 21 -8.40 -10.55 6.93
C ALA A 21 -8.42 -9.05 6.61
N ALA A 22 -7.30 -8.51 6.18
CA ALA A 22 -7.17 -7.11 5.83
C ALA A 22 -6.12 -6.89 4.73
N TYR A 23 -6.42 -5.98 3.85
CA TYR A 23 -5.48 -5.39 2.92
C TYR A 23 -5.06 -4.03 3.46
N TYR A 24 -3.77 -3.73 3.39
CA TYR A 24 -3.20 -2.50 3.90
C TYR A 24 -2.49 -1.77 2.77
N ASP A 25 -2.90 -0.55 2.58
CA ASP A 25 -2.31 0.37 1.63
C ASP A 25 -1.27 1.26 2.34
N MET A 26 -0.57 2.05 1.57
CA MET A 26 0.57 2.84 2.03
C MET A 26 0.25 4.06 2.88
N SER A 27 -0.99 4.56 2.82
CA SER A 27 -1.29 5.87 3.37
C SER A 27 -1.95 5.79 4.74
N TYR A 28 -2.86 4.84 4.91
CA TYR A 28 -3.67 4.69 6.12
C TYR A 28 -4.08 3.24 6.30
N ASN A 29 -3.82 2.69 7.47
CA ASN A 29 -4.22 1.33 7.80
C ASN A 29 -5.40 1.35 8.76
N VAL A 30 -6.54 0.82 8.32
CA VAL A 30 -7.80 0.84 9.05
C VAL A 30 -7.96 -0.43 9.89
N TYR A 31 -8.31 -0.25 11.15
CA TYR A 31 -8.57 -1.29 12.14
C TYR A 31 -10.00 -1.20 12.65
N GLU A 32 -10.50 -2.21 13.37
CA GLU A 32 -11.89 -2.18 13.86
C GLU A 32 -12.23 -0.97 14.75
N ASN A 33 -11.24 -0.46 15.49
CA ASN A 33 -11.45 0.61 16.46
C ASN A 33 -10.57 1.85 16.23
N GLY A 34 -9.95 1.98 15.06
CA GLY A 34 -9.11 3.12 14.77
C GLY A 34 -8.35 2.99 13.46
N LEU A 35 -7.50 3.94 13.18
CA LEU A 35 -6.60 3.91 12.03
C LEU A 35 -5.18 4.30 12.40
N LEU A 36 -4.24 3.69 11.70
CA LEU A 36 -2.83 4.02 11.74
C LEU A 36 -2.50 4.99 10.61
N TYR A 37 -1.79 6.05 10.92
CA TYR A 37 -1.37 7.06 9.97
C TYR A 37 0.00 7.62 10.33
N THR A 38 0.60 8.37 9.42
CA THR A 38 1.90 8.99 9.66
C THR A 38 1.80 10.52 9.63
N VAL A 39 2.58 11.16 10.48
CA VAL A 39 2.71 12.62 10.51
C VAL A 39 4.18 13.04 10.48
N PRO A 40 4.51 14.17 9.83
CA PRO A 40 5.84 14.75 9.94
C PRO A 40 6.15 15.17 11.40
N ASN A 41 7.38 14.95 11.85
CA ASN A 41 7.87 15.47 13.11
C ASN A 41 9.30 16.00 12.95
N ALA A 42 9.89 16.48 14.05
CA ALA A 42 11.25 17.03 14.06
C ALA A 42 12.34 15.99 13.71
N SER A 43 12.05 14.70 13.85
CA SER A 43 12.96 13.58 13.56
C SER A 43 12.71 12.94 12.17
N GLY A 44 11.73 13.42 11.42
CA GLY A 44 11.31 12.89 10.14
C GLY A 44 9.80 12.58 10.10
N THR A 45 9.43 11.33 10.21
CA THR A 45 8.04 10.87 10.21
C THR A 45 7.75 10.08 11.48
N GLN A 46 6.53 10.17 11.97
CA GLN A 46 6.05 9.47 13.15
C GLN A 46 4.74 8.73 12.85
N ALA A 47 4.67 7.46 13.25
CA ALA A 47 3.44 6.69 13.20
C ALA A 47 2.53 7.03 14.39
N CYS A 48 1.26 7.30 14.10
CA CYS A 48 0.23 7.64 15.08
C CYS A 48 -0.98 6.74 14.90
N PHE A 49 -1.65 6.42 15.98
CA PHE A 49 -2.92 5.72 15.96
C PHE A 49 -4.04 6.69 16.37
N LEU A 50 -5.07 6.79 15.54
CA LEU A 50 -6.31 7.49 15.83
C LEU A 50 -7.30 6.50 16.42
N ASP A 51 -7.67 6.69 17.66
CA ASP A 51 -8.73 5.90 18.30
C ASP A 51 -10.11 6.48 17.95
N TYR A 52 -11.02 5.64 17.46
CA TYR A 52 -12.34 6.09 16.97
C TYR A 52 -13.30 6.49 18.09
N GLU A 53 -13.13 5.99 19.31
CA GLU A 53 -13.97 6.38 20.43
C GLU A 53 -13.69 7.80 20.89
N THR A 54 -12.40 8.13 20.99
CA THR A 54 -11.93 9.42 21.52
C THR A 54 -11.64 10.45 20.44
N MET A 55 -11.45 10.03 19.19
CA MET A 55 -10.93 10.83 18.06
C MET A 55 -9.59 11.51 18.36
N ASN A 56 -8.80 10.91 19.23
CA ASN A 56 -7.48 11.41 19.57
C ASN A 56 -6.41 10.58 18.85
N GLY A 57 -5.56 11.27 18.10
CA GLY A 57 -4.36 10.68 17.51
C GLY A 57 -3.21 10.68 18.52
N VAL A 58 -2.62 9.52 18.76
CA VAL A 58 -1.50 9.36 19.69
C VAL A 58 -0.33 8.64 19.00
N PRO A 59 0.93 8.99 19.34
CA PRO A 59 2.08 8.27 18.81
C PRO A 59 1.99 6.77 19.09
N LEU A 60 2.33 5.94 18.11
CA LEU A 60 2.31 4.47 18.22
C LEU A 60 3.44 3.98 19.12
N CYS A 61 3.32 4.21 20.42
CA CYS A 61 4.30 3.82 21.41
C CYS A 61 3.69 3.82 22.81
N ASN A 62 3.54 2.66 23.41
CA ASN A 62 3.07 2.48 24.79
C ASN A 62 4.20 2.39 25.83
N LYS A 63 5.44 2.74 25.46
CA LYS A 63 6.57 2.72 26.37
C LYS A 63 6.41 3.80 27.44
N PRO A 64 6.42 3.46 28.73
CA PRO A 64 6.29 4.43 29.82
C PRO A 64 7.35 5.53 29.74
N ASN A 65 6.95 6.78 29.95
CA ASN A 65 7.81 7.96 29.94
C ASN A 65 8.55 8.19 28.60
N CYS A 66 8.07 7.64 27.49
CA CYS A 66 8.60 7.95 26.17
C CYS A 66 8.23 9.38 25.77
N THR A 67 9.21 10.18 25.35
CA THR A 67 8.97 11.54 24.83
C THR A 67 8.61 11.54 23.35
N HIS A 68 8.69 10.40 22.69
CA HIS A 68 8.44 10.18 21.24
C HIS A 68 9.30 11.05 20.31
N SER A 69 10.41 11.60 20.82
CA SER A 69 11.27 12.55 20.10
C SER A 69 12.59 11.96 19.59
N ASP A 70 12.92 10.76 20.00
CA ASP A 70 14.17 10.11 19.60
C ASP A 70 13.96 8.97 18.59
N SER A 71 15.03 8.64 17.86
CA SER A 71 15.02 7.59 16.84
C SER A 71 14.85 6.17 17.37
N SER A 72 14.93 5.96 18.69
CA SER A 72 14.71 4.65 19.32
C SER A 72 13.25 4.42 19.69
N CYS A 73 12.40 5.43 19.56
CA CYS A 73 10.97 5.30 19.77
C CYS A 73 10.34 4.48 18.65
N VAL A 74 9.51 3.52 19.02
CA VAL A 74 8.83 2.63 18.03
C VAL A 74 8.07 3.43 16.98
N SER A 75 7.34 4.47 17.39
CA SER A 75 6.59 5.31 16.45
C SER A 75 7.44 6.02 15.40
N ASN A 76 8.73 6.31 15.71
CA ASN A 76 9.67 6.89 14.76
C ASN A 76 10.41 5.81 13.96
N LEU A 77 10.78 4.70 14.59
CA LEU A 77 11.45 3.58 13.94
C LEU A 77 10.61 2.99 12.80
N CYS A 78 9.36 2.66 13.10
CA CYS A 78 8.49 2.03 12.12
C CYS A 78 8.04 2.98 11.00
N ALA A 79 7.91 4.28 11.29
CA ALA A 79 7.57 5.28 10.30
C ALA A 79 8.75 5.72 9.41
N GLY A 80 9.98 5.39 9.80
CA GLY A 80 11.19 5.62 8.99
C GLY A 80 11.36 4.61 7.85
N SER A 81 10.56 3.56 7.81
CA SER A 81 10.47 2.66 6.66
C SER A 81 9.68 3.31 5.53
N PHE A 82 9.88 2.84 4.31
CA PHE A 82 9.15 3.33 3.13
C PHE A 82 7.67 2.90 3.10
N MET A 83 7.21 2.20 4.13
CA MET A 83 5.86 1.67 4.25
C MET A 83 5.19 2.24 5.50
N VAL A 84 3.88 2.38 5.45
CA VAL A 84 3.11 2.55 6.69
C VAL A 84 3.23 1.23 7.48
N PRO A 85 3.64 1.30 8.75
CA PRO A 85 3.74 0.09 9.57
C PRO A 85 2.37 -0.55 9.74
N VAL A 86 2.37 -1.86 9.98
CA VAL A 86 1.15 -2.63 10.19
C VAL A 86 1.11 -3.15 11.62
N ILE A 87 -0.06 -3.06 12.23
CA ILE A 87 -0.29 -3.62 13.55
C ILE A 87 -1.04 -4.93 13.40
N TYR A 88 -0.53 -5.97 14.03
CA TYR A 88 -1.21 -7.23 14.14
C TYR A 88 -1.00 -7.80 15.54
N HIS A 89 -2.10 -8.09 16.25
CA HIS A 89 -2.11 -8.41 17.68
C HIS A 89 -1.36 -7.34 18.52
N ASP A 90 -0.42 -7.75 19.35
CA ASP A 90 0.35 -6.87 20.23
C ASP A 90 1.63 -6.31 19.58
N TYR A 91 1.80 -6.47 18.27
CA TYR A 91 3.00 -6.08 17.55
C TYR A 91 2.73 -5.08 16.45
N VAL A 92 3.67 -4.18 16.26
CA VAL A 92 3.80 -3.39 15.03
C VAL A 92 4.90 -4.01 14.17
N TYR A 93 4.63 -4.17 12.87
CA TYR A 93 5.53 -4.71 11.87
C TYR A 93 5.90 -3.64 10.86
N TRP A 94 7.15 -3.66 10.39
CA TRP A 94 7.63 -2.84 9.27
C TRP A 94 8.78 -3.56 8.57
N PHE A 95 9.16 -3.07 7.38
CA PHE A 95 10.23 -3.65 6.60
C PHE A 95 11.44 -2.72 6.55
N ALA A 96 12.62 -3.30 6.66
CA ALA A 96 13.90 -2.64 6.46
C ALA A 96 14.67 -3.38 5.37
N SER A 97 14.84 -2.74 4.22
CA SER A 97 15.59 -3.30 3.10
C SER A 97 16.96 -2.65 3.01
N ASN A 98 17.99 -3.47 2.95
CA ASN A 98 19.34 -3.05 2.65
C ASN A 98 19.75 -3.62 1.29
N TYR A 99 20.47 -2.81 0.53
CA TYR A 99 21.15 -3.33 -0.65
C TYR A 99 22.58 -2.82 -0.67
N GLU A 100 23.52 -3.70 -1.00
CA GLU A 100 24.90 -3.37 -1.21
C GLU A 100 25.31 -3.78 -2.63
N ILE A 101 25.98 -2.89 -3.35
CA ILE A 101 26.55 -3.23 -4.64
C ILE A 101 27.87 -3.95 -4.36
N VAL A 102 27.95 -5.20 -4.77
CA VAL A 102 29.15 -6.02 -4.62
C VAL A 102 29.74 -6.34 -5.99
N ASP A 103 31.06 -6.20 -6.12
CA ASP A 103 31.73 -6.59 -7.34
C ASP A 103 31.68 -8.11 -7.52
N SER A 104 31.34 -8.55 -8.72
CA SER A 104 31.38 -9.98 -9.04
C SER A 104 32.83 -10.51 -8.96
N GLN A 105 32.96 -11.81 -8.75
CA GLN A 105 34.28 -12.47 -8.64
C GLN A 105 35.16 -12.32 -9.90
N ASP A 106 34.55 -12.02 -11.04
CA ASP A 106 35.29 -11.78 -12.30
C ASP A 106 35.70 -10.32 -12.48
N GLY A 107 35.29 -9.42 -11.57
CA GLY A 107 35.59 -7.98 -11.60
C GLY A 107 35.00 -7.24 -12.79
N LYS A 108 34.07 -7.86 -13.52
CA LYS A 108 33.46 -7.29 -14.73
C LYS A 108 31.97 -6.94 -14.55
N SER A 109 31.36 -7.42 -13.51
CA SER A 109 29.96 -7.13 -13.19
C SER A 109 29.83 -6.77 -11.73
N GLN A 110 28.75 -6.07 -11.41
CA GLN A 110 28.33 -5.79 -10.03
C GLN A 110 27.01 -6.49 -9.81
N THR A 111 26.83 -7.05 -8.64
CA THR A 111 25.56 -7.62 -8.20
C THR A 111 25.08 -6.85 -6.99
N ALA A 112 23.77 -6.74 -6.83
CA ALA A 112 23.21 -6.24 -5.60
C ALA A 112 23.05 -7.40 -4.62
N ASP A 113 23.67 -7.27 -3.47
CA ASP A 113 23.36 -8.10 -2.32
C ASP A 113 22.20 -7.45 -1.58
N MET A 114 21.02 -8.04 -1.70
CA MET A 114 19.76 -7.50 -1.21
C MET A 114 19.23 -8.35 -0.08
N HIS A 115 18.88 -7.67 1.01
CA HIS A 115 18.26 -8.31 2.17
C HIS A 115 17.09 -7.46 2.65
N THR A 116 15.98 -8.10 2.83
CA THR A 116 14.81 -7.49 3.47
C THR A 116 14.54 -8.14 4.81
N LYS A 117 14.49 -7.32 5.84
CA LYS A 117 14.11 -7.73 7.19
C LYS A 117 12.70 -7.29 7.50
N CYS A 118 11.86 -8.24 7.86
CA CYS A 118 10.62 -7.95 8.55
C CYS A 118 10.97 -7.70 10.02
N MET A 119 10.81 -6.46 10.45
CA MET A 119 11.03 -6.02 11.82
C MET A 119 9.72 -6.02 12.57
N ARG A 120 9.76 -6.31 13.86
CA ARG A 120 8.59 -6.07 14.72
C ARG A 120 8.99 -5.48 16.07
N ALA A 121 8.05 -4.78 16.68
CA ALA A 121 8.18 -4.33 18.06
C ALA A 121 6.89 -4.60 18.82
N ARG A 122 7.03 -4.98 20.08
CA ARG A 122 5.88 -5.07 20.98
C ARG A 122 5.39 -3.65 21.32
N LEU A 123 4.10 -3.44 21.18
CA LEU A 123 3.47 -2.15 21.46
C LEU A 123 3.61 -1.71 22.92
N ASP A 124 3.58 -2.66 23.87
CA ASP A 124 3.63 -2.36 25.31
C ASP A 124 5.04 -2.05 25.83
N THR A 125 6.06 -2.68 25.30
CA THR A 125 7.45 -2.58 25.79
C THR A 125 8.36 -1.79 24.85
N GLY A 126 8.00 -1.71 23.57
CA GLY A 126 8.86 -1.16 22.53
C GLY A 126 10.09 -2.02 22.21
N LEU A 127 10.11 -3.27 22.67
CA LEU A 127 11.18 -4.21 22.34
C LEU A 127 11.11 -4.57 20.87
N THR A 128 12.18 -4.25 20.14
CA THR A 128 12.31 -4.43 18.70
C THR A 128 13.19 -5.64 18.39
N GLU A 129 12.79 -6.43 17.41
CA GLU A 129 13.56 -7.57 16.91
C GLU A 129 13.40 -7.72 15.39
N THR A 130 14.38 -8.37 14.76
CA THR A 130 14.20 -8.94 13.43
C THR A 130 13.33 -10.19 13.57
N PHE A 131 12.18 -10.17 12.90
CA PHE A 131 11.21 -11.27 13.00
C PHE A 131 11.41 -12.31 11.91
N ALA A 132 11.61 -11.87 10.66
CA ALA A 132 11.92 -12.72 9.52
C ALA A 132 12.88 -12.03 8.57
N GLU A 133 13.59 -12.79 7.75
CA GLU A 133 14.49 -12.27 6.72
C GLU A 133 14.18 -12.90 5.36
N ILE A 134 14.27 -12.10 4.30
CA ILE A 134 14.05 -12.53 2.91
C ILE A 134 15.29 -12.15 2.13
N ASP A 135 16.09 -13.15 1.78
CA ASP A 135 17.34 -12.95 1.06
C ASP A 135 17.12 -12.73 -0.44
N GLY A 136 17.96 -11.89 -1.02
CA GLY A 136 17.96 -11.61 -2.45
C GLY A 136 16.76 -10.81 -2.94
N VAL A 137 16.06 -10.12 -2.02
CA VAL A 137 14.85 -9.35 -2.32
C VAL A 137 14.96 -7.96 -1.73
N TYR A 138 14.57 -6.99 -2.51
CA TYR A 138 14.39 -5.61 -2.11
C TYR A 138 12.90 -5.27 -2.12
N MET A 139 12.44 -4.64 -1.06
CA MET A 139 11.09 -4.11 -0.99
C MET A 139 11.14 -2.68 -1.52
N GLN A 140 10.52 -2.44 -2.67
CA GLN A 140 10.42 -1.08 -3.24
C GLN A 140 9.47 -0.22 -2.41
N ASN A 141 9.56 1.10 -2.60
CA ASN A 141 8.94 2.15 -1.78
C ASN A 141 7.40 2.13 -1.71
N GLN A 142 6.77 1.14 -2.26
CA GLN A 142 5.31 1.04 -2.32
C GLN A 142 4.94 -0.43 -2.18
N ILE A 143 4.68 -0.85 -0.96
CA ILE A 143 4.32 -2.24 -0.74
C ILE A 143 2.96 -2.26 -0.08
N ASP A 144 2.03 -2.63 -0.90
CA ASP A 144 0.77 -3.14 -0.44
C ASP A 144 1.04 -4.47 0.25
N LEU A 145 0.37 -4.72 1.33
CA LEU A 145 0.43 -6.00 2.01
C LEU A 145 -0.96 -6.44 2.44
N ALA A 146 -1.13 -7.73 2.58
CA ALA A 146 -2.35 -8.31 3.12
C ALA A 146 -2.02 -9.22 4.29
N ILE A 147 -2.88 -9.26 5.29
CA ILE A 147 -2.80 -10.22 6.38
C ILE A 147 -4.08 -11.05 6.37
N VAL A 148 -3.94 -12.37 6.37
CA VAL A 148 -5.06 -13.32 6.45
C VAL A 148 -4.66 -14.47 7.35
N ASN A 149 -5.42 -14.73 8.39
CA ASN A 149 -5.21 -15.89 9.28
C ASN A 149 -3.74 -16.04 9.72
N ASP A 150 -3.19 -15.04 10.38
CA ASP A 150 -1.79 -15.01 10.87
C ASP A 150 -0.73 -15.14 9.76
N THR A 151 -1.07 -14.85 8.53
CA THR A 151 -0.15 -14.88 7.39
C THR A 151 -0.12 -13.53 6.69
N MET A 152 1.04 -12.91 6.65
CA MET A 152 1.29 -11.66 5.94
C MET A 152 1.79 -11.95 4.52
N TYR A 153 1.14 -11.41 3.51
CA TYR A 153 1.51 -11.49 2.09
C TYR A 153 2.13 -10.20 1.62
N ILE A 154 3.22 -10.30 0.85
CA ILE A 154 4.01 -9.16 0.37
C ILE A 154 4.58 -9.43 -1.01
N ILE A 155 4.82 -8.37 -1.79
CA ILE A 155 5.51 -8.44 -3.07
C ILE A 155 6.94 -7.96 -2.89
N GLY A 156 7.90 -8.81 -3.21
CA GLY A 156 9.31 -8.46 -3.18
C GLY A 156 9.94 -8.45 -4.57
N SER A 157 10.83 -7.49 -4.82
CA SER A 157 11.50 -7.33 -6.11
C SER A 157 12.94 -7.83 -6.04
N LYS A 158 13.35 -8.59 -7.05
CA LYS A 158 14.76 -8.88 -7.31
C LYS A 158 15.28 -7.94 -8.38
N GLU A 159 16.31 -7.20 -8.04
CA GLU A 159 17.01 -6.37 -9.00
C GLU A 159 18.23 -7.15 -9.52
N ILE A 160 18.28 -7.40 -10.83
CA ILE A 160 19.45 -7.99 -11.47
C ILE A 160 20.24 -6.86 -12.08
N TYR A 161 21.41 -6.58 -11.52
CA TYR A 161 22.36 -5.66 -12.11
C TYR A 161 23.22 -6.41 -13.14
N GLN A 162 23.17 -5.96 -14.38
CA GLN A 162 24.14 -6.39 -15.39
C GLN A 162 24.97 -5.18 -15.78
N ASP A 163 26.27 -5.28 -15.53
CA ASP A 163 27.22 -4.29 -16.04
C ASP A 163 27.54 -4.61 -17.50
N GLU A 164 27.19 -3.71 -18.41
CA GLU A 164 27.72 -3.69 -19.77
C GLU A 164 28.73 -2.55 -19.84
N THR A 165 29.96 -2.80 -19.38
CA THR A 165 31.03 -1.84 -19.52
C THR A 165 31.55 -1.86 -20.95
N ASP A 166 31.11 -0.94 -21.77
CA ASP A 166 31.83 -0.48 -22.96
C ASP A 166 32.77 0.70 -22.64
N GLY A 167 33.03 0.97 -21.36
CA GLY A 167 33.95 2.00 -20.88
C GLY A 167 33.33 3.40 -20.73
N THR A 168 32.04 3.56 -20.92
CA THR A 168 31.33 4.82 -20.66
C THR A 168 30.29 4.61 -19.57
N TRP A 169 30.57 5.08 -18.36
CA TRP A 169 29.70 5.13 -17.19
C TRP A 169 28.64 4.02 -17.10
N GLY A 170 28.90 3.07 -16.22
CA GLY A 170 28.11 1.84 -16.06
C GLY A 170 26.60 2.04 -16.05
N GLY A 171 25.95 1.48 -17.03
CA GLY A 171 24.50 1.37 -17.08
C GLY A 171 24.06 0.11 -16.34
N PHE A 172 23.25 0.24 -15.32
CA PHE A 172 22.63 -0.90 -14.65
C PHE A 172 21.33 -1.25 -15.38
N SER A 173 21.21 -2.47 -15.86
CA SER A 173 19.95 -2.97 -16.38
C SER A 173 19.18 -3.59 -15.19
N ARG A 174 18.10 -3.00 -14.79
CA ARG A 174 17.17 -3.58 -13.82
C ARG A 174 16.18 -4.46 -14.57
N SER A 175 16.24 -5.76 -14.39
CA SER A 175 15.09 -6.59 -14.63
C SER A 175 14.39 -6.76 -13.29
N GLY A 176 13.31 -6.03 -13.07
CA GLY A 176 12.56 -6.17 -11.84
C GLY A 176 11.76 -7.46 -11.84
N GLU A 177 12.35 -8.57 -11.40
CA GLU A 177 11.57 -9.76 -11.10
C GLU A 177 10.79 -9.53 -9.81
N GLN A 178 9.47 -9.70 -9.86
CA GLN A 178 8.59 -9.55 -8.71
C GLN A 178 8.02 -10.89 -8.28
N TYR A 179 8.18 -11.19 -7.01
CA TYR A 179 7.79 -12.45 -6.38
C TYR A 179 6.78 -12.19 -5.28
N LEU A 180 5.82 -13.10 -5.14
CA LEU A 180 4.92 -13.11 -4.00
C LEU A 180 5.52 -13.95 -2.88
N TYR A 181 5.58 -13.37 -1.69
CA TYR A 181 6.01 -14.03 -0.47
C TYR A 181 4.90 -14.00 0.57
N SER A 182 4.94 -14.95 1.49
CA SER A 182 4.24 -14.82 2.75
C SER A 182 5.16 -15.02 3.93
N ILE A 183 4.79 -14.44 5.06
CA ILE A 183 5.43 -14.60 6.37
C ILE A 183 4.35 -15.05 7.33
N ASN A 184 4.50 -16.24 7.92
CA ASN A 184 3.63 -16.66 8.99
C ASN A 184 3.99 -15.88 10.27
N LEU A 185 3.02 -15.16 10.85
CA LEU A 185 3.23 -14.23 11.95
C LEU A 185 3.41 -14.93 13.33
N ASP A 186 3.12 -16.21 13.41
CA ASP A 186 3.38 -17.02 14.62
C ASP A 186 4.77 -17.66 14.58
N SER A 187 5.15 -18.24 13.44
CA SER A 187 6.36 -19.06 13.31
C SER A 187 7.55 -18.35 12.66
N ALA A 188 7.34 -17.17 12.06
CA ALA A 188 8.31 -16.46 11.22
C ALA A 188 8.72 -17.22 9.94
N GLU A 189 7.99 -18.26 9.57
CA GLU A 189 8.26 -19.03 8.36
C GLU A 189 7.96 -18.18 7.12
N VAL A 190 8.91 -18.15 6.19
CA VAL A 190 8.79 -17.43 4.91
C VAL A 190 8.52 -18.43 3.80
N GLN A 191 7.45 -18.20 3.04
CA GLN A 191 7.14 -18.97 1.84
C GLN A 191 7.27 -18.09 0.59
N ASN A 192 7.86 -18.62 -0.46
CA ASN A 192 7.92 -18.00 -1.79
C ASN A 192 6.93 -18.71 -2.73
N TYR A 193 5.97 -17.97 -3.26
CA TYR A 193 4.97 -18.50 -4.22
C TYR A 193 5.43 -18.43 -5.66
N GLY A 194 6.60 -17.86 -5.93
CA GLY A 194 7.18 -17.78 -7.25
C GLY A 194 7.10 -16.40 -7.91
N LEU A 195 7.57 -16.35 -9.13
CA LEU A 195 7.62 -15.15 -9.96
C LEU A 195 6.20 -14.78 -10.42
N ILE A 196 5.81 -13.52 -10.20
CA ILE A 196 4.51 -13.00 -10.64
C ILE A 196 4.63 -12.40 -12.03
N ASN A 197 5.66 -11.56 -12.25
CA ASN A 197 5.90 -10.91 -13.52
C ASN A 197 6.85 -11.73 -14.38
N ASP A 198 6.28 -12.52 -15.26
CA ASP A 198 6.96 -13.38 -16.24
C ASP A 198 7.06 -12.72 -17.63
N ALA A 199 6.81 -11.42 -17.71
CA ALA A 199 6.91 -10.67 -18.96
C ALA A 199 8.35 -10.65 -19.51
N PRO A 200 8.49 -10.59 -20.84
CA PRO A 200 9.79 -10.37 -21.45
C PRO A 200 10.44 -9.10 -20.93
N THR A 201 11.70 -9.19 -20.54
CA THR A 201 12.52 -8.05 -20.13
C THR A 201 13.50 -7.69 -21.23
N ALA A 202 13.79 -6.40 -21.43
CA ALA A 202 14.84 -5.94 -22.30
C ALA A 202 15.92 -5.23 -21.48
N LYS A 203 17.16 -5.38 -21.93
CA LYS A 203 18.28 -4.62 -21.39
C LYS A 203 18.14 -3.17 -21.83
N TYR A 204 18.18 -2.26 -20.88
CA TYR A 204 18.17 -0.84 -21.16
C TYR A 204 19.21 -0.08 -20.34
N ASN A 205 19.77 0.97 -20.91
CA ASN A 205 20.69 1.86 -20.21
C ASN A 205 19.95 2.58 -19.08
N TRP A 206 20.40 2.44 -17.85
CA TRP A 206 19.73 2.79 -16.61
C TRP A 206 19.33 4.27 -16.42
N SER A 207 19.77 5.15 -17.31
CA SER A 207 19.43 6.58 -17.26
C SER A 207 17.94 6.88 -17.10
N TYR A 208 17.05 5.91 -17.37
CA TYR A 208 15.61 6.11 -17.44
C TYR A 208 14.77 5.14 -16.58
N GLY A 209 15.38 4.27 -15.80
CA GLY A 209 14.67 3.40 -14.86
C GLY A 209 13.97 2.19 -15.48
N ALA A 210 14.35 1.03 -15.06
CA ALA A 210 13.96 -0.26 -15.64
C ALA A 210 12.56 -0.77 -15.22
N SER A 211 11.90 -0.15 -14.27
CA SER A 211 10.57 -0.54 -13.80
C SER A 211 9.43 -0.14 -14.75
N LEU A 212 9.75 0.33 -15.95
CA LEU A 212 8.74 0.91 -16.85
C LEU A 212 7.97 -0.11 -17.70
N TRP A 213 8.42 -1.36 -17.81
CA TRP A 213 7.77 -2.35 -18.69
C TRP A 213 6.97 -3.43 -17.99
N SER A 214 7.01 -3.49 -16.67
CA SER A 214 6.08 -4.31 -15.91
C SER A 214 5.85 -3.75 -14.52
N GLU A 215 4.66 -3.91 -14.02
CA GLU A 215 4.25 -3.50 -12.67
C GLU A 215 3.33 -4.54 -12.09
N VAL A 216 3.59 -4.93 -10.85
CA VAL A 216 2.69 -5.76 -10.06
C VAL A 216 2.29 -4.98 -8.83
N LYS A 217 0.99 -4.96 -8.54
CA LYS A 217 0.41 -4.41 -7.32
C LYS A 217 -0.52 -5.43 -6.70
N MET A 218 -0.67 -5.35 -5.40
CA MET A 218 -1.72 -6.07 -4.70
C MET A 218 -2.97 -5.21 -4.72
N GLU A 219 -4.12 -5.80 -5.03
CA GLU A 219 -5.38 -5.05 -5.15
C GLU A 219 -6.29 -5.25 -3.93
N GLY A 220 -6.18 -6.41 -3.28
CA GLY A 220 -7.00 -6.72 -2.12
C GLY A 220 -7.43 -8.18 -2.06
N ILE A 221 -8.34 -8.46 -1.14
CA ILE A 221 -8.83 -9.80 -0.85
C ILE A 221 -10.32 -9.86 -1.15
N TYR A 222 -10.71 -10.84 -1.96
CA TYR A 222 -12.10 -11.13 -2.26
C TYR A 222 -12.32 -12.64 -2.38
N HIS A 223 -13.27 -13.22 -1.66
CA HIS A 223 -13.61 -14.63 -1.65
C HIS A 223 -12.42 -15.59 -1.50
N ASP A 224 -11.67 -15.50 -0.41
CA ASP A 224 -10.49 -16.35 -0.14
C ASP A 224 -9.40 -16.28 -1.25
N LYS A 225 -9.38 -15.23 -2.02
CA LYS A 225 -8.36 -14.97 -3.02
C LYS A 225 -7.72 -13.61 -2.81
N LEU A 226 -6.40 -13.56 -2.94
CA LEU A 226 -5.62 -12.33 -2.99
C LEU A 226 -5.42 -11.95 -4.46
N TYR A 227 -5.93 -10.80 -4.86
CA TYR A 227 -5.85 -10.33 -6.24
C TYR A 227 -4.63 -9.47 -6.47
N LEU A 228 -4.03 -9.64 -7.66
CA LEU A 228 -2.78 -9.03 -8.08
C LEU A 228 -2.96 -8.41 -9.47
N TYR A 229 -2.88 -7.11 -9.56
CA TYR A 229 -2.76 -6.40 -10.82
C TYR A 229 -1.38 -6.63 -11.42
N TYR A 230 -1.33 -7.02 -12.69
CA TYR A 230 -0.10 -7.20 -13.44
C TYR A 230 -0.19 -6.49 -14.78
N ARG A 231 0.64 -5.46 -14.95
CA ARG A 231 0.73 -4.69 -16.18
C ARG A 231 2.10 -4.88 -16.82
N TYR A 232 2.13 -5.14 -18.13
CA TYR A 232 3.37 -5.30 -18.86
C TYR A 232 3.23 -4.95 -20.33
N VAL A 233 4.37 -4.82 -21.03
CA VAL A 233 4.43 -4.67 -22.48
C VAL A 233 5.00 -5.95 -23.09
N LYS A 234 4.31 -6.49 -24.09
CA LYS A 234 4.72 -7.75 -24.71
C LYS A 234 6.08 -7.67 -25.43
N ASP A 235 6.37 -6.50 -26.01
CA ASP A 235 7.68 -6.19 -26.62
C ASP A 235 8.31 -5.02 -25.91
N PRO A 236 9.27 -5.27 -25.00
CA PRO A 236 9.94 -4.21 -24.25
C PRO A 236 10.73 -3.24 -25.12
N GLN A 237 11.04 -3.58 -26.39
CA GLN A 237 11.68 -2.66 -27.32
C GLN A 237 10.82 -1.42 -27.58
N ILE A 238 9.50 -1.56 -27.54
CA ILE A 238 8.56 -0.42 -27.69
C ILE A 238 8.82 0.64 -26.62
N ILE A 239 9.05 0.23 -25.37
CA ILE A 239 9.36 1.17 -24.28
C ILE A 239 10.73 1.79 -24.50
N ILE A 240 11.72 1.00 -24.92
CA ILE A 240 13.07 1.48 -25.20
C ILE A 240 13.05 2.52 -26.32
N ASP A 241 12.36 2.25 -27.42
CA ASP A 241 12.23 3.16 -28.55
C ASP A 241 11.51 4.44 -28.13
N TYR A 242 10.46 4.31 -27.32
CA TYR A 242 9.75 5.42 -26.74
C TYR A 242 10.64 6.32 -25.87
N LEU A 243 11.38 5.72 -24.94
CA LEU A 243 12.30 6.45 -24.05
C LEU A 243 13.41 7.17 -24.85
N ASN A 244 13.89 6.56 -25.94
CA ASN A 244 14.94 7.15 -26.76
C ASN A 244 14.46 8.31 -27.66
N THR A 245 13.20 8.28 -28.09
CA THR A 245 12.71 9.24 -29.09
C THR A 245 11.83 10.33 -28.51
N ASP A 246 10.92 9.99 -27.62
CA ASP A 246 9.86 10.90 -27.23
C ASP A 246 10.08 11.63 -25.90
N TRP A 247 10.76 11.00 -24.95
CA TRP A 247 11.09 11.67 -23.68
C TRP A 247 12.11 12.79 -23.88
N VAL A 248 13.08 12.57 -24.74
CA VAL A 248 14.13 13.57 -25.02
C VAL A 248 13.57 14.74 -25.82
N GLU A 249 12.59 14.50 -26.70
CA GLU A 249 12.03 15.53 -27.57
C GLU A 249 10.79 16.24 -26.99
N ASN A 250 9.93 15.57 -26.26
CA ASN A 250 8.60 16.09 -25.89
C ASN A 250 8.27 16.07 -24.39
N GLY A 251 9.04 15.39 -23.56
CA GLY A 251 8.89 15.42 -22.08
C GLY A 251 7.58 14.86 -21.50
N SER A 252 6.79 14.15 -22.30
CA SER A 252 5.50 13.61 -21.86
C SER A 252 5.35 12.12 -22.13
N PRO A 253 4.77 11.35 -21.21
CA PRO A 253 4.47 9.93 -21.44
C PRO A 253 3.46 9.80 -22.59
N ARG A 254 3.70 8.85 -23.48
CA ARG A 254 2.75 8.47 -24.52
C ARG A 254 1.58 7.71 -23.92
N ASN A 255 0.39 8.12 -24.28
CA ASN A 255 -0.84 7.40 -23.93
C ASN A 255 -1.08 6.16 -24.83
N ASP A 256 -0.21 5.93 -25.82
CA ASP A 256 -0.36 4.87 -26.82
C ASP A 256 0.53 3.65 -26.60
N ILE A 257 1.19 3.53 -25.42
CA ILE A 257 1.93 2.34 -25.06
C ILE A 257 0.96 1.16 -24.95
N PRO A 258 1.20 0.05 -25.69
CA PRO A 258 0.28 -1.08 -25.74
C PRO A 258 0.45 -1.95 -24.49
N TRP A 259 -0.04 -1.43 -23.36
CA TRP A 259 -0.06 -2.17 -22.12
C TRP A 259 -0.98 -3.38 -22.19
N ILE A 260 -0.49 -4.50 -21.72
CA ILE A 260 -1.31 -5.67 -21.41
C ILE A 260 -1.53 -5.66 -19.91
N ILE A 261 -2.78 -5.81 -19.50
CA ILE A 261 -3.18 -5.92 -18.11
C ILE A 261 -3.73 -7.31 -17.89
N GLU A 262 -3.17 -8.02 -16.93
CA GLU A 262 -3.67 -9.31 -16.47
C GLU A 262 -4.02 -9.18 -14.99
N ASN A 263 -5.13 -9.78 -14.60
CA ASN A 263 -5.47 -9.93 -13.21
C ASN A 263 -5.07 -11.35 -12.78
N LYS A 264 -4.14 -11.47 -11.84
CA LYS A 264 -3.75 -12.75 -11.24
C LYS A 264 -4.36 -12.86 -9.87
N CYS A 265 -4.54 -14.05 -9.36
CA CYS A 265 -4.96 -14.26 -7.98
C CYS A 265 -4.22 -15.43 -7.35
N LEU A 266 -3.88 -15.28 -6.08
CA LEU A 266 -3.48 -16.37 -5.21
C LEU A 266 -4.71 -16.93 -4.52
N ASP A 267 -5.01 -18.21 -4.72
CA ASP A 267 -5.97 -18.91 -3.90
C ASP A 267 -5.38 -19.16 -2.50
N LEU A 268 -5.97 -18.54 -1.49
CA LEU A 268 -5.44 -18.58 -0.12
C LEU A 268 -5.57 -19.95 0.55
N LYS A 269 -6.39 -20.85 0.00
CA LYS A 269 -6.55 -22.23 0.51
C LYS A 269 -5.55 -23.19 -0.11
N THR A 270 -5.28 -23.04 -1.39
CA THR A 270 -4.40 -23.98 -2.12
C THR A 270 -2.97 -23.45 -2.28
N GLY A 271 -2.76 -22.14 -2.19
CA GLY A 271 -1.49 -21.49 -2.45
C GLY A 271 -1.11 -21.42 -3.93
N GLU A 272 -2.06 -21.62 -4.82
CA GLU A 272 -1.81 -21.59 -6.27
C GLU A 272 -2.07 -20.17 -6.83
N ILE A 273 -1.14 -19.68 -7.65
CA ILE A 273 -1.33 -18.43 -8.40
C ILE A 273 -1.85 -18.76 -9.79
N THR A 274 -2.99 -18.17 -10.15
CA THR A 274 -3.63 -18.35 -11.46
C THR A 274 -4.02 -17.01 -12.06
N VAL A 275 -4.24 -16.99 -13.37
CA VAL A 275 -4.90 -15.85 -14.03
C VAL A 275 -6.36 -15.86 -13.61
N SER A 276 -6.86 -14.72 -13.17
CA SER A 276 -8.25 -14.54 -12.76
C SER A 276 -9.16 -14.40 -13.97
N ASP A 277 -10.39 -14.97 -13.87
CA ASP A 277 -11.46 -14.73 -14.85
C ASP A 277 -12.10 -13.33 -14.67
N LEU A 278 -11.90 -12.68 -13.50
CA LEU A 278 -12.36 -11.32 -13.28
C LEU A 278 -11.36 -10.32 -13.87
N PRO A 279 -11.83 -9.20 -14.45
CA PRO A 279 -10.97 -8.07 -14.82
C PRO A 279 -10.21 -7.54 -13.60
N TYR A 280 -9.19 -6.70 -13.80
CA TYR A 280 -8.53 -6.06 -12.69
C TYR A 280 -9.51 -5.17 -11.90
N ALA A 281 -9.32 -5.12 -10.58
CA ALA A 281 -10.15 -4.30 -9.71
C ALA A 281 -9.69 -2.85 -9.70
N TRP A 282 -10.65 -1.94 -9.73
CA TRP A 282 -10.40 -0.55 -9.36
C TRP A 282 -10.34 -0.39 -7.83
N CYS A 283 -11.11 -1.21 -7.13
CA CYS A 283 -11.15 -1.23 -5.68
C CYS A 283 -11.67 -2.58 -5.18
N ILE A 284 -11.09 -3.09 -4.11
CA ILE A 284 -11.65 -4.22 -3.34
C ILE A 284 -11.81 -3.74 -1.90
N GLY A 285 -13.02 -3.80 -1.38
CA GLY A 285 -13.31 -3.36 -0.01
C GLY A 285 -14.65 -3.90 0.49
N GLU A 286 -14.78 -4.13 1.79
CA GLU A 286 -16.00 -4.61 2.46
C GLU A 286 -16.63 -5.84 1.77
N ASN A 287 -15.82 -6.81 1.32
CA ASN A 287 -16.24 -7.98 0.53
C ASN A 287 -16.88 -7.64 -0.82
N HIS A 288 -16.57 -6.50 -1.38
CA HIS A 288 -16.99 -6.08 -2.72
C HIS A 288 -15.79 -6.01 -3.66
N TYR A 289 -16.04 -6.33 -4.93
CA TYR A 289 -15.06 -6.25 -6.01
C TYR A 289 -15.56 -5.30 -7.08
N ILE A 290 -14.88 -4.15 -7.26
CA ILE A 290 -15.26 -3.10 -8.18
C ILE A 290 -14.34 -3.11 -9.38
N TYR A 291 -14.89 -3.24 -10.59
CA TYR A 291 -14.14 -3.32 -11.84
C TYR A 291 -14.86 -2.63 -12.99
N GLU A 292 -14.10 -2.40 -14.05
CA GLU A 292 -14.63 -1.86 -15.31
C GLU A 292 -14.66 -2.93 -16.40
N GLU A 293 -15.76 -2.98 -17.13
CA GLU A 293 -15.92 -3.85 -18.30
C GLU A 293 -16.76 -3.12 -19.37
N ASN A 294 -16.23 -2.99 -20.60
CA ASN A 294 -16.89 -2.30 -21.71
C ASN A 294 -17.36 -0.88 -21.38
N GLU A 295 -16.48 -0.10 -20.78
CA GLU A 295 -16.73 1.30 -20.36
C GLU A 295 -17.88 1.44 -19.33
N LYS A 296 -18.12 0.42 -18.53
CA LYS A 296 -19.08 0.42 -17.44
C LYS A 296 -18.46 -0.14 -16.18
N PHE A 297 -18.76 0.47 -15.07
CA PHE A 297 -18.38 -0.06 -13.77
C PHE A 297 -19.36 -1.09 -13.26
N PHE A 298 -18.83 -2.10 -12.63
CA PHE A 298 -19.57 -3.19 -12.01
C PHE A 298 -19.09 -3.42 -10.60
N ILE A 299 -20.01 -3.75 -9.72
CA ILE A 299 -19.73 -4.16 -8.36
C ILE A 299 -20.21 -5.59 -8.20
N LEU A 300 -19.32 -6.47 -7.72
CA LEU A 300 -19.69 -7.77 -7.21
C LEU A 300 -19.76 -7.67 -5.69
N ASP A 301 -20.86 -8.12 -5.11
CA ASP A 301 -21.03 -8.19 -3.67
C ASP A 301 -20.43 -9.49 -3.07
N GLU A 302 -20.65 -9.71 -1.77
CA GLU A 302 -20.18 -10.88 -1.05
C GLU A 302 -20.74 -12.22 -1.55
N ASP A 303 -21.86 -12.21 -2.26
CA ASP A 303 -22.47 -13.39 -2.87
C ASP A 303 -22.05 -13.56 -4.35
N GLY A 304 -21.29 -12.60 -4.89
CA GLY A 304 -20.87 -12.54 -6.30
C GLY A 304 -21.97 -12.02 -7.23
N GLU A 305 -23.02 -11.40 -6.69
CA GLU A 305 -24.06 -10.77 -7.50
C GLU A 305 -23.52 -9.49 -8.15
N LYS A 306 -23.78 -9.36 -9.47
CA LYS A 306 -23.25 -8.26 -10.28
C LYS A 306 -24.25 -7.13 -10.39
N THR A 307 -23.88 -5.95 -9.93
CA THR A 307 -24.64 -4.70 -10.09
C THR A 307 -23.86 -3.76 -11.03
N ALA A 308 -24.54 -3.21 -12.03
CA ALA A 308 -23.96 -2.20 -12.92
C ALA A 308 -24.11 -0.81 -12.31
N VAL A 309 -23.06 0.02 -12.44
CA VAL A 309 -23.07 1.42 -12.02
C VAL A 309 -23.04 2.27 -13.28
N GLU A 310 -24.19 2.87 -13.63
CA GLU A 310 -24.37 3.46 -14.97
C GLU A 310 -23.75 4.85 -15.14
N ASN A 311 -23.52 5.60 -14.05
CA ASN A 311 -23.17 7.02 -14.11
C ASN A 311 -21.73 7.34 -13.69
N MET A 312 -20.85 6.34 -13.61
CA MET A 312 -19.47 6.56 -13.12
C MET A 312 -18.43 6.82 -14.21
N TYR A 313 -18.85 6.89 -15.47
CA TYR A 313 -17.88 7.07 -16.55
C TYR A 313 -17.36 8.52 -16.60
N ASP A 314 -16.10 8.68 -16.25
CA ASP A 314 -15.32 9.88 -16.48
C ASP A 314 -13.90 9.45 -16.87
N ASN A 315 -13.33 10.05 -17.91
CA ASN A 315 -12.04 9.66 -18.50
C ASN A 315 -10.81 9.91 -17.59
N GLU A 316 -11.03 10.23 -16.34
CA GLU A 316 -9.96 10.51 -15.37
C GLU A 316 -9.69 9.29 -14.48
N THR A 317 -8.44 9.04 -14.15
CA THR A 317 -8.02 8.04 -13.18
C THR A 317 -8.33 8.52 -11.77
N TYR A 318 -9.19 7.81 -11.04
CA TYR A 318 -9.55 8.12 -9.67
C TYR A 318 -9.05 7.06 -8.70
N ASP A 319 -8.71 7.50 -7.50
CA ASP A 319 -8.57 6.61 -6.36
C ASP A 319 -9.96 6.35 -5.80
N PHE A 320 -10.38 5.10 -5.85
CA PHE A 320 -11.67 4.67 -5.33
C PHE A 320 -11.53 4.09 -3.93
N THR A 321 -12.48 4.42 -3.09
CA THR A 321 -12.66 3.80 -1.77
C THR A 321 -14.10 3.33 -1.65
N PHE A 322 -14.30 2.10 -1.18
CA PHE A 322 -15.63 1.54 -0.95
C PHE A 322 -15.90 1.43 0.55
N VAL A 323 -16.86 2.18 1.04
CA VAL A 323 -17.22 2.24 2.47
C VAL A 323 -18.73 2.42 2.63
N ASN A 324 -19.37 1.59 3.44
CA ASN A 324 -20.81 1.65 3.74
C ASN A 324 -21.71 1.66 2.48
N ASN A 325 -21.45 0.76 1.54
CA ASN A 325 -22.13 0.67 0.24
C ASN A 325 -22.03 1.95 -0.62
N LYS A 326 -21.06 2.79 -0.35
CA LYS A 326 -20.76 3.96 -1.16
C LYS A 326 -19.40 3.82 -1.81
N LEU A 327 -19.38 3.96 -3.12
CA LEU A 327 -18.14 4.03 -3.90
C LEU A 327 -17.74 5.49 -4.00
N TRP A 328 -16.61 5.81 -3.41
CA TRP A 328 -16.10 7.16 -3.26
C TRP A 328 -14.99 7.45 -4.26
N LYS A 329 -15.06 8.61 -4.94
CA LYS A 329 -14.02 9.16 -5.81
C LYS A 329 -13.27 10.26 -5.07
N GLY A 330 -12.17 9.94 -4.42
CA GLY A 330 -11.48 10.88 -3.52
C GLY A 330 -11.05 12.20 -4.14
N SER A 331 -10.66 12.19 -5.42
CA SER A 331 -10.12 13.38 -6.09
C SER A 331 -11.16 14.46 -6.44
N ILE A 332 -12.44 14.12 -6.52
CA ILE A 332 -13.50 15.05 -6.95
C ILE A 332 -14.59 15.26 -5.91
N ASN A 333 -14.42 14.74 -4.72
CA ASN A 333 -15.40 14.86 -3.63
C ASN A 333 -16.82 14.41 -4.00
N GLN A 334 -16.89 13.40 -4.85
CA GLN A 334 -18.13 12.81 -5.34
C GLN A 334 -18.08 11.29 -5.17
N GLY A 335 -19.24 10.67 -5.16
CA GLY A 335 -19.36 9.24 -5.06
C GLY A 335 -20.69 8.74 -5.56
N PHE A 336 -20.87 7.43 -5.44
CA PHE A 336 -22.03 6.70 -5.89
C PHE A 336 -22.55 5.79 -4.77
N ASP A 337 -23.84 5.91 -4.44
CA ASP A 337 -24.51 5.03 -3.50
C ASP A 337 -25.06 3.81 -4.24
N VAL A 338 -24.47 2.64 -3.97
CA VAL A 338 -24.83 1.38 -4.66
C VAL A 338 -26.25 0.92 -4.32
N LYS A 339 -26.78 1.30 -3.16
CA LYS A 339 -28.14 0.89 -2.75
C LYS A 339 -29.24 1.72 -3.40
N THR A 340 -28.99 3.00 -3.60
CA THR A 340 -30.00 3.91 -4.15
C THR A 340 -29.82 4.17 -5.64
N ASP A 341 -28.69 3.76 -6.22
CA ASP A 341 -28.28 4.05 -7.61
C ASP A 341 -28.17 5.56 -7.89
N GLU A 342 -27.71 6.32 -6.89
CA GLU A 342 -27.63 7.78 -6.95
C GLU A 342 -26.21 8.30 -6.72
N GLU A 343 -25.85 9.35 -7.45
CA GLU A 343 -24.63 10.10 -7.16
C GLU A 343 -24.79 10.98 -5.92
N PHE A 344 -23.71 11.16 -5.18
CA PHE A 344 -23.65 12.08 -4.08
C PHE A 344 -22.40 12.95 -4.11
N SER A 345 -22.47 14.10 -3.44
CA SER A 345 -21.32 14.99 -3.20
C SER A 345 -21.15 15.23 -1.71
N ILE A 346 -19.92 15.47 -1.26
CA ILE A 346 -19.69 15.84 0.14
C ILE A 346 -20.17 17.25 0.42
N SER A 347 -20.47 17.50 1.68
CA SER A 347 -20.90 18.83 2.13
C SER A 347 -19.79 19.88 1.92
N ASP A 348 -20.21 21.13 1.72
CA ASP A 348 -19.33 22.30 1.52
C ASP A 348 -18.26 22.45 2.65
N LYS A 349 -18.56 21.92 3.84
CA LYS A 349 -17.61 21.91 4.97
C LYS A 349 -16.28 21.26 4.62
N TYR A 350 -16.30 20.25 3.74
CA TYR A 350 -15.14 19.42 3.39
C TYR A 350 -14.65 19.61 1.95
N ALA A 351 -15.46 20.21 1.08
CA ALA A 351 -15.24 20.25 -0.37
C ALA A 351 -13.86 20.83 -0.79
N ASP A 352 -13.35 21.82 -0.05
CA ASP A 352 -12.06 22.47 -0.36
C ASP A 352 -10.91 21.98 0.54
N LYS A 353 -11.08 20.85 1.24
CA LYS A 353 -10.15 20.42 2.29
C LYS A 353 -9.39 19.13 2.01
N ASP A 354 -9.35 18.67 0.79
CA ASP A 354 -8.74 17.37 0.45
C ASP A 354 -9.28 16.26 1.38
N ALA A 355 -10.61 16.16 1.43
CA ALA A 355 -11.29 15.25 2.32
C ALA A 355 -11.38 13.84 1.72
N MET A 356 -11.24 12.83 2.57
CA MET A 356 -11.35 11.42 2.21
C MET A 356 -12.16 10.68 3.28
N ILE A 357 -13.04 9.78 2.84
CA ILE A 357 -13.65 8.81 3.75
C ILE A 357 -12.61 7.75 4.10
N MET A 358 -12.42 7.53 5.39
CA MET A 358 -11.48 6.53 5.89
C MET A 358 -12.19 5.26 6.34
N ASP A 359 -13.35 5.40 6.97
CA ASP A 359 -14.11 4.28 7.55
C ASP A 359 -15.55 4.69 7.88
N PHE A 360 -16.37 3.71 8.26
CA PHE A 360 -17.74 3.93 8.74
C PHE A 360 -17.99 3.11 10.02
N VAL A 361 -18.07 3.80 11.13
CA VAL A 361 -18.18 3.20 12.48
C VAL A 361 -19.31 3.85 13.27
N ASP A 362 -20.13 3.04 13.93
CA ASP A 362 -21.27 3.49 14.76
C ASP A 362 -22.19 4.47 14.01
N ASN A 363 -22.53 4.17 12.76
CA ASN A 363 -23.35 5.00 11.87
C ASN A 363 -22.77 6.42 11.59
N GLN A 364 -21.46 6.57 11.64
CA GLN A 364 -20.76 7.81 11.33
C GLN A 364 -19.56 7.53 10.41
N TYR A 365 -19.33 8.42 9.45
CA TYR A 365 -18.10 8.39 8.67
C TYR A 365 -16.93 8.92 9.48
N VAL A 366 -15.81 8.27 9.38
CA VAL A 366 -14.50 8.81 9.77
C VAL A 366 -13.91 9.50 8.56
N VAL A 367 -13.78 10.80 8.63
CA VAL A 367 -13.32 11.64 7.52
C VAL A 367 -11.96 12.23 7.87
N ARG A 368 -10.99 11.98 7.00
CA ARG A 368 -9.70 12.67 7.01
C ARG A 368 -9.82 13.92 6.14
N TYR A 369 -9.29 15.06 6.59
CA TYR A 369 -9.22 16.28 5.79
C TYR A 369 -7.99 17.12 6.16
N VAL A 370 -7.62 18.07 5.30
CA VAL A 370 -6.52 19.00 5.54
C VAL A 370 -7.07 20.39 5.83
N GLU A 371 -6.67 20.97 6.97
CA GLU A 371 -7.01 22.34 7.33
C GLU A 371 -5.79 23.04 7.93
N ASN A 372 -5.44 24.20 7.37
CA ASN A 372 -4.23 24.97 7.76
C ASN A 372 -2.92 24.17 7.64
N ASN A 373 -2.79 23.32 6.64
CA ASN A 373 -1.69 22.37 6.41
C ASN A 373 -1.53 21.29 7.50
N GLU A 374 -2.58 21.04 8.27
CA GLU A 374 -2.63 19.96 9.24
C GLU A 374 -3.67 18.91 8.83
N VAL A 375 -3.30 17.63 8.97
CA VAL A 375 -4.23 16.52 8.81
C VAL A 375 -5.14 16.48 10.03
N LYS A 376 -6.43 16.45 9.79
CA LYS A 376 -7.47 16.36 10.82
C LYS A 376 -8.43 15.23 10.52
N PHE A 377 -9.10 14.78 11.56
CA PHE A 377 -10.11 13.73 11.48
C PHE A 377 -11.37 14.16 12.19
N ASP A 378 -12.52 13.89 11.59
CA ASP A 378 -13.84 14.09 12.17
C ASP A 378 -14.64 12.78 12.14
N ARG A 379 -15.55 12.61 13.09
CA ARG A 379 -16.67 11.67 12.95
C ARG A 379 -17.91 12.48 12.62
N VAL A 380 -18.57 12.11 11.56
CA VAL A 380 -19.68 12.88 11.02
C VAL A 380 -20.81 11.95 10.58
N SER A 381 -22.05 12.31 10.89
CA SER A 381 -23.21 11.57 10.41
C SER A 381 -23.29 11.62 8.88
N GLU A 382 -23.91 10.62 8.27
CA GLU A 382 -24.13 10.62 6.83
C GLU A 382 -24.86 11.89 6.38
N GLN A 383 -25.89 12.29 7.10
CA GLN A 383 -26.68 13.48 6.79
C GLN A 383 -25.88 14.80 6.81
N ASP A 384 -24.85 14.89 7.65
CA ASP A 384 -24.02 16.09 7.77
C ASP A 384 -22.82 16.06 6.82
N PHE A 385 -22.51 14.88 6.26
CA PHE A 385 -21.38 14.68 5.38
C PHE A 385 -21.76 14.69 3.89
N ILE A 386 -22.89 14.08 3.54
CA ILE A 386 -23.42 13.95 2.17
C ILE A 386 -24.62 14.85 1.95
#